data_6f5b62e252d9af54f00847e1b5afb65a
#
_entry.id   6f5b62e252d9af54f00847e1b5afb65a
#
_cell.length_a   1.000
_cell.length_b   1.000
_cell.length_c   1.000
_cell.angle_alpha   90.00
_cell.angle_beta   90.00
_cell.angle_gamma   90.00
#
_symmetry.space_group_name_H-M   'P 1'
#
loop_
_entity.id
_entity.type
_entity.pdbx_description
1 polymer ?
#
loop_
_entity_poly.entity_id
_entity_poly.type
_entity_poly.pdbx_seq_one_letter_code
_entity_poly.pdbx_strand_id
1 'polypeptide(L)'
;MDWKKCGKALLFPHPAIMILLLPVATLGLIGALMYLDSDSVAAILAYLLAFYTLLVWCMRFPRLVGWIGRFRQENRLLRRWQEDGRLRMQVSLYGGLVCNAGYALLHLGMGIWHRSFWFGSLAAYYLFLAGMRFFLVRHKPGRGLRQELRVYRTCGIVFLGMNLAIALMIFFMVFWNRTFLHHEITTIALAAYTFASLTMAILNLVRDRTGGSPVASASRTISLAAACVSILTLESTMLTTFGGETMDLFTRRLLLASSGGAISLFIIAMAVYMIRQSTKKLKEIAIREENPHGK
;
A
#
# COMPACT_ATOMS: atom_id res chain seq x y z
N MET A 1 -24.06 43.91 9.95
CA MET A 1 -23.78 42.66 9.23
C MET A 1 -22.76 41.83 10.06
N ASP A 2 -23.24 40.75 10.70
CA ASP A 2 -22.43 40.01 11.69
C ASP A 2 -21.36 39.16 10.99
N TRP A 3 -20.19 39.73 10.77
CA TRP A 3 -19.03 39.08 10.13
C TRP A 3 -18.67 37.74 10.74
N LYS A 4 -18.90 37.58 12.07
CA LYS A 4 -18.67 36.32 12.79
C LYS A 4 -19.66 35.20 12.41
N LYS A 5 -20.92 35.54 12.10
CA LYS A 5 -21.95 34.59 11.64
C LYS A 5 -21.70 34.18 10.20
N CYS A 6 -21.29 35.11 9.35
CA CYS A 6 -20.96 34.87 7.94
C CYS A 6 -19.70 33.97 7.81
N GLY A 7 -18.67 34.24 8.59
CA GLY A 7 -17.45 33.41 8.63
C GLY A 7 -17.71 31.98 9.14
N LYS A 8 -18.59 31.82 10.16
CA LYS A 8 -19.00 30.49 10.63
C LYS A 8 -19.83 29.73 9.59
N ALA A 9 -20.71 30.38 8.87
CA ALA A 9 -21.50 29.76 7.81
C ALA A 9 -20.62 29.32 6.63
N LEU A 10 -19.60 30.09 6.29
CA LEU A 10 -18.64 29.77 5.25
C LEU A 10 -17.73 28.60 5.63
N LEU A 11 -17.21 28.56 6.87
CA LEU A 11 -16.32 27.50 7.35
C LEU A 11 -17.07 26.20 7.75
N PHE A 12 -18.37 26.28 8.01
CA PHE A 12 -19.19 25.13 8.41
C PHE A 12 -20.48 25.03 7.58
N PRO A 13 -20.40 24.84 6.26
CA PRO A 13 -21.58 24.67 5.42
C PRO A 13 -22.35 23.40 5.82
N HIS A 14 -23.63 23.34 5.39
CA HIS A 14 -24.47 22.17 5.64
C HIS A 14 -23.84 20.90 5.07
N PRO A 15 -23.96 19.71 5.72
CA PRO A 15 -23.35 18.47 5.24
C PRO A 15 -23.67 18.11 3.80
N ALA A 16 -24.90 18.38 3.34
CA ALA A 16 -25.30 18.17 1.95
C ALA A 16 -24.50 19.01 0.95
N ILE A 17 -24.20 20.29 1.31
CA ILE A 17 -23.37 21.17 0.49
C ILE A 17 -21.93 20.64 0.40
N MET A 18 -21.40 20.10 1.51
CA MET A 18 -20.06 19.53 1.52
C MET A 18 -19.93 18.29 0.63
N ILE A 19 -20.96 17.44 0.61
CA ILE A 19 -20.98 16.22 -0.23
C ILE A 19 -21.07 16.64 -1.71
N LEU A 20 -21.82 17.69 -2.03
CA LEU A 20 -21.94 18.22 -3.38
C LEU A 20 -20.68 18.97 -3.84
N LEU A 21 -20.02 19.69 -2.94
CA LEU A 21 -18.78 20.44 -3.22
C LEU A 21 -17.63 19.51 -3.65
N LEU A 22 -17.57 18.30 -3.13
CA LEU A 22 -16.48 17.38 -3.42
C LEU A 22 -16.43 16.96 -4.89
N PRO A 23 -17.51 16.43 -5.52
CA PRO A 23 -17.48 16.11 -6.94
C PRO A 23 -17.35 17.36 -7.83
N VAL A 24 -17.95 18.50 -7.45
CA VAL A 24 -17.85 19.75 -8.21
C VAL A 24 -16.41 20.26 -8.21
N ALA A 25 -15.75 20.27 -7.05
CA ALA A 25 -14.36 20.70 -6.96
C ALA A 25 -13.40 19.74 -7.67
N THR A 26 -13.64 18.43 -7.59
CA THR A 26 -12.80 17.44 -8.29
C THR A 26 -12.97 17.51 -9.81
N LEU A 27 -14.19 17.60 -10.30
CA LEU A 27 -14.45 17.77 -11.73
C LEU A 27 -13.94 19.11 -12.26
N GLY A 28 -14.11 20.19 -11.49
CA GLY A 28 -13.56 21.51 -11.80
C GLY A 28 -12.03 21.50 -11.87
N LEU A 29 -11.37 20.83 -10.91
CA LEU A 29 -9.92 20.69 -10.88
C LEU A 29 -9.41 19.86 -12.07
N ILE A 30 -10.07 18.74 -12.37
CA ILE A 30 -9.73 17.90 -13.53
C ILE A 30 -9.91 18.68 -14.83
N GLY A 31 -11.02 19.40 -14.97
CA GLY A 31 -11.28 20.23 -16.15
C GLY A 31 -10.25 21.37 -16.30
N ALA A 32 -9.87 22.00 -15.19
CA ALA A 32 -8.84 23.04 -15.21
C ALA A 32 -7.47 22.50 -15.64
N LEU A 33 -7.07 21.33 -15.13
CA LEU A 33 -5.79 20.71 -15.45
C LEU A 33 -5.73 20.12 -16.88
N MET A 34 -6.88 19.69 -17.44
CA MET A 34 -6.89 19.05 -18.77
C MET A 34 -7.17 19.99 -19.94
N TYR A 35 -7.92 21.08 -19.72
CA TYR A 35 -8.50 21.87 -20.80
C TYR A 35 -8.22 23.39 -20.71
N LEU A 36 -7.71 23.88 -19.55
CA LEU A 36 -7.45 25.30 -19.38
C LEU A 36 -5.94 25.56 -19.19
N ASP A 37 -5.49 26.70 -19.71
CA ASP A 37 -4.16 27.22 -19.37
C ASP A 37 -4.10 27.62 -17.90
N SER A 38 -2.96 27.34 -17.25
CA SER A 38 -2.74 27.56 -15.80
C SER A 38 -3.03 29.00 -15.36
N ASP A 39 -2.87 29.99 -16.26
CA ASP A 39 -3.05 31.42 -16.00
C ASP A 39 -4.48 31.91 -16.29
N SER A 40 -5.36 31.01 -16.73
CA SER A 40 -6.75 31.37 -17.01
C SER A 40 -7.51 31.62 -15.71
N VAL A 41 -8.35 32.66 -15.71
CA VAL A 41 -9.20 33.04 -14.56
C VAL A 41 -10.06 31.84 -14.10
N ALA A 42 -10.53 31.03 -15.05
CA ALA A 42 -11.33 29.84 -14.76
C ALA A 42 -10.51 28.74 -14.02
N ALA A 43 -9.24 28.57 -14.38
CA ALA A 43 -8.34 27.62 -13.67
C ALA A 43 -8.07 28.10 -12.24
N ILE A 44 -7.79 29.38 -12.04
CA ILE A 44 -7.57 29.99 -10.72
C ILE A 44 -8.82 29.81 -9.82
N LEU A 45 -10.02 30.01 -10.35
CA LEU A 45 -11.26 29.79 -9.61
C LEU A 45 -11.45 28.32 -9.23
N ALA A 46 -11.11 27.38 -10.13
CA ALA A 46 -11.17 25.95 -9.85
C ALA A 46 -10.17 25.56 -8.74
N TYR A 47 -8.96 26.08 -8.74
CA TYR A 47 -7.96 25.88 -7.68
C TYR A 47 -8.41 26.43 -6.33
N LEU A 48 -8.98 27.64 -6.32
CA LEU A 48 -9.53 28.25 -5.10
C LEU A 48 -10.70 27.44 -4.55
N LEU A 49 -11.59 26.93 -5.41
CA LEU A 49 -12.69 26.07 -5.02
C LEU A 49 -12.20 24.74 -4.45
N ALA A 50 -11.19 24.12 -5.07
CA ALA A 50 -10.58 22.89 -4.59
C ALA A 50 -9.90 23.10 -3.23
N PHE A 51 -9.16 24.21 -3.06
CA PHE A 51 -8.53 24.59 -1.80
C PHE A 51 -9.56 24.82 -0.69
N TYR A 52 -10.62 25.57 -0.99
CA TYR A 52 -11.73 25.80 -0.04
C TYR A 52 -12.39 24.49 0.38
N THR A 53 -12.67 23.62 -0.59
CA THR A 53 -13.26 22.30 -0.31
C THR A 53 -12.37 21.47 0.62
N LEU A 54 -11.07 21.42 0.34
CA LEU A 54 -10.09 20.74 1.17
C LEU A 54 -10.07 21.31 2.60
N LEU A 55 -10.05 22.64 2.74
CA LEU A 55 -10.02 23.31 4.03
C LEU A 55 -11.27 22.99 4.86
N VAL A 56 -12.47 23.04 4.27
CA VAL A 56 -13.74 22.70 4.94
C VAL A 56 -13.74 21.24 5.40
N TRP A 57 -13.25 20.30 4.57
CA TRP A 57 -13.13 18.91 4.92
C TRP A 57 -12.11 18.67 6.05
N CYS A 58 -10.96 19.31 6.01
CA CYS A 58 -9.96 19.24 7.08
C CYS A 58 -10.49 19.75 8.42
N MET A 59 -11.23 20.86 8.43
CA MET A 59 -11.81 21.39 9.67
C MET A 59 -12.93 20.53 10.25
N ARG A 60 -13.64 19.78 9.42
CA ARG A 60 -14.68 18.82 9.86
C ARG A 60 -14.16 17.41 10.13
N PHE A 61 -12.95 17.11 9.72
CA PHE A 61 -12.34 15.79 9.88
C PHE A 61 -12.49 15.22 11.32
N PRO A 62 -12.21 15.97 12.41
CA PRO A 62 -12.39 15.45 13.77
C PRO A 62 -13.84 15.05 14.09
N ARG A 63 -14.83 15.80 13.58
CA ARG A 63 -16.25 15.47 13.77
C ARG A 63 -16.68 14.27 12.93
N LEU A 64 -16.13 14.13 11.73
CA LEU A 64 -16.35 12.99 10.84
C LEU A 64 -15.79 11.71 11.47
N VAL A 65 -14.59 11.77 12.03
CA VAL A 65 -13.97 10.65 12.78
C VAL A 65 -14.84 10.27 13.99
N GLY A 66 -15.36 11.24 14.72
CA GLY A 66 -16.27 11.00 15.84
C GLY A 66 -17.63 10.39 15.40
N TRP A 67 -18.17 10.80 14.26
CA TRP A 67 -19.39 10.25 13.68
C TRP A 67 -19.16 8.82 13.15
N ILE A 68 -18.06 8.58 12.43
CA ILE A 68 -17.66 7.25 12.00
C ILE A 68 -17.43 6.33 13.21
N GLY A 69 -16.86 6.85 14.29
CA GLY A 69 -16.68 6.12 15.54
C GLY A 69 -18.02 5.67 16.15
N ARG A 70 -19.02 6.54 16.19
CA ARG A 70 -20.39 6.23 16.65
C ARG A 70 -21.09 5.23 15.72
N PHE A 71 -21.05 5.47 14.42
CA PHE A 71 -21.63 4.56 13.42
C PHE A 71 -21.01 3.15 13.47
N ARG A 72 -19.71 3.07 13.79
CA ARG A 72 -19.00 1.81 14.02
C ARG A 72 -19.50 1.06 15.25
N GLN A 73 -19.84 1.78 16.33
CA GLN A 73 -20.34 1.18 17.57
C GLN A 73 -21.78 0.73 17.45
N GLU A 74 -22.60 1.44 16.69
CA GLU A 74 -24.02 1.14 16.46
C GLU A 74 -24.23 -0.04 15.50
N ASN A 75 -23.31 -0.23 14.55
CA ASN A 75 -23.46 -1.26 13.52
C ASN A 75 -22.90 -2.60 14.00
N ARG A 76 -23.76 -3.60 14.20
CA ARG A 76 -23.43 -4.95 14.71
C ARG A 76 -22.30 -5.64 13.94
N LEU A 77 -22.24 -5.46 12.60
CA LEU A 77 -21.21 -6.04 11.73
C LEU A 77 -19.86 -5.35 11.94
N LEU A 78 -19.84 -4.01 12.05
CA LEU A 78 -18.63 -3.23 12.26
C LEU A 78 -18.06 -3.44 13.66
N ARG A 79 -18.91 -3.63 14.67
CA ARG A 79 -18.51 -3.96 16.04
C ARG A 79 -17.86 -5.35 16.09
N ARG A 80 -18.45 -6.38 15.48
CA ARG A 80 -17.85 -7.71 15.37
C ARG A 80 -16.50 -7.66 14.66
N TRP A 81 -16.39 -6.84 13.63
CA TRP A 81 -15.12 -6.66 12.88
C TRP A 81 -14.03 -5.97 13.71
N GLN A 82 -14.39 -5.14 14.68
CA GLN A 82 -13.45 -4.53 15.62
C GLN A 82 -13.05 -5.50 16.77
N GLU A 83 -13.99 -6.24 17.28
CA GLU A 83 -13.80 -7.17 18.39
C GLU A 83 -13.05 -8.43 17.97
N ASP A 84 -13.30 -8.92 16.76
CA ASP A 84 -12.69 -10.15 16.26
C ASP A 84 -11.47 -9.86 15.36
N GLY A 85 -10.29 -9.80 15.99
CA GLY A 85 -9.01 -9.63 15.28
C GLY A 85 -8.72 -10.75 14.27
N ARG A 86 -9.27 -11.95 14.48
CA ARG A 86 -9.11 -13.09 13.54
C ARG A 86 -9.90 -12.86 12.27
N LEU A 87 -11.14 -12.38 12.38
CA LEU A 87 -12.00 -12.07 11.25
C LEU A 87 -11.40 -10.94 10.41
N ARG A 88 -10.90 -9.88 11.05
CA ARG A 88 -10.19 -8.78 10.37
C ARG A 88 -8.96 -9.25 9.60
N MET A 89 -8.18 -10.13 10.21
CA MET A 89 -7.00 -10.72 9.56
C MET A 89 -7.40 -11.59 8.36
N GLN A 90 -8.44 -12.42 8.48
CA GLN A 90 -8.93 -13.26 7.38
C GLN A 90 -9.42 -12.40 6.21
N VAL A 91 -10.28 -11.40 6.46
CA VAL A 91 -10.78 -10.50 5.43
C VAL A 91 -9.61 -9.76 4.73
N SER A 92 -8.63 -9.28 5.49
CA SER A 92 -7.43 -8.65 4.92
C SER A 92 -6.59 -9.62 4.06
N LEU A 93 -6.48 -10.88 4.48
CA LEU A 93 -5.75 -11.91 3.72
C LEU A 93 -6.47 -12.26 2.41
N TYR A 94 -7.80 -12.51 2.47
CA TYR A 94 -8.60 -12.82 1.27
C TYR A 94 -8.67 -11.63 0.33
N GLY A 95 -8.96 -10.43 0.83
CA GLY A 95 -8.98 -9.22 0.02
C GLY A 95 -7.64 -8.97 -0.67
N GLY A 96 -6.54 -9.07 0.08
CA GLY A 96 -5.21 -8.93 -0.48
C GLY A 96 -4.83 -10.03 -1.47
N LEU A 97 -5.31 -11.28 -1.27
CA LEU A 97 -5.13 -12.37 -2.22
C LEU A 97 -5.83 -12.04 -3.56
N VAL A 98 -7.10 -11.67 -3.50
CA VAL A 98 -7.90 -11.33 -4.70
C VAL A 98 -7.28 -10.15 -5.45
N CYS A 99 -6.88 -9.08 -4.73
CA CYS A 99 -6.22 -7.93 -5.34
C CYS A 99 -4.89 -8.32 -6.01
N ASN A 100 -4.02 -9.04 -5.30
CA ASN A 100 -2.72 -9.42 -5.86
C ASN A 100 -2.86 -10.39 -7.03
N ALA A 101 -3.80 -11.34 -6.98
CA ALA A 101 -4.10 -12.24 -8.10
C ALA A 101 -4.66 -11.46 -9.31
N GLY A 102 -5.56 -10.51 -9.08
CA GLY A 102 -6.08 -9.63 -10.12
C GLY A 102 -4.97 -8.80 -10.79
N TYR A 103 -4.08 -8.18 -10.00
CA TYR A 103 -2.93 -7.46 -10.53
C TYR A 103 -1.95 -8.36 -11.28
N ALA A 104 -1.69 -9.58 -10.77
CA ALA A 104 -0.85 -10.55 -11.48
C ALA A 104 -1.41 -10.89 -12.85
N LEU A 105 -2.72 -11.18 -12.95
CA LEU A 105 -3.40 -11.48 -14.22
C LEU A 105 -3.40 -10.28 -15.17
N LEU A 106 -3.69 -9.08 -14.66
CA LEU A 106 -3.65 -7.83 -15.43
C LEU A 106 -2.26 -7.59 -16.05
N HIS A 107 -1.21 -7.65 -15.22
CA HIS A 107 0.15 -7.42 -15.69
C HIS A 107 0.64 -8.55 -16.60
N LEU A 108 0.21 -9.79 -16.38
CA LEU A 108 0.51 -10.90 -17.27
C LEU A 108 -0.14 -10.68 -18.64
N GLY A 109 -1.43 -10.31 -18.68
CA GLY A 109 -2.12 -9.98 -19.91
C GLY A 109 -1.46 -8.83 -20.67
N MET A 110 -1.12 -7.74 -19.98
CA MET A 110 -0.39 -6.61 -20.57
C MET A 110 1.01 -7.02 -21.04
N GLY A 111 1.71 -7.89 -20.30
CA GLY A 111 3.03 -8.40 -20.67
C GLY A 111 3.01 -9.19 -21.96
N ILE A 112 2.02 -10.06 -22.14
CA ILE A 112 1.78 -10.84 -23.37
C ILE A 112 1.40 -9.91 -24.52
N TRP A 113 0.43 -9.02 -24.31
CA TRP A 113 -0.06 -8.10 -25.35
C TRP A 113 1.02 -7.16 -25.87
N HIS A 114 1.78 -6.54 -24.96
CA HIS A 114 2.84 -5.58 -25.33
C HIS A 114 4.22 -6.23 -25.51
N ARG A 115 4.34 -7.56 -25.37
CA ARG A 115 5.64 -8.29 -25.39
C ARG A 115 6.68 -7.61 -24.50
N SER A 116 6.29 -7.18 -23.31
CA SER A 116 7.10 -6.38 -22.39
C SER A 116 7.54 -7.22 -21.19
N PHE A 117 8.83 -7.43 -21.06
CA PHE A 117 9.43 -8.10 -19.90
C PHE A 117 9.21 -7.33 -18.59
N TRP A 118 9.02 -6.02 -18.66
CA TRP A 118 8.66 -5.19 -17.50
C TRP A 118 7.34 -5.63 -16.87
N PHE A 119 6.27 -5.73 -17.65
CA PHE A 119 5.00 -6.25 -17.15
C PHE A 119 5.11 -7.72 -16.70
N GLY A 120 5.97 -8.51 -17.35
CA GLY A 120 6.24 -9.89 -16.93
C GLY A 120 6.87 -9.94 -15.53
N SER A 121 7.83 -9.08 -15.21
CA SER A 121 8.46 -9.01 -13.89
C SER A 121 7.48 -8.53 -12.80
N LEU A 122 6.62 -7.56 -13.11
CA LEU A 122 5.53 -7.13 -12.22
C LEU A 122 4.52 -8.25 -11.99
N ALA A 123 4.13 -8.98 -13.04
CA ALA A 123 3.23 -10.13 -12.91
C ALA A 123 3.83 -11.21 -12.01
N ALA A 124 5.12 -11.53 -12.18
CA ALA A 124 5.82 -12.48 -11.33
C ALA A 124 5.85 -12.01 -9.87
N TYR A 125 6.15 -10.74 -9.63
CA TYR A 125 6.11 -10.15 -8.29
C TYR A 125 4.73 -10.28 -7.61
N TYR A 126 3.66 -9.88 -8.30
CA TYR A 126 2.30 -10.01 -7.75
C TYR A 126 1.87 -11.47 -7.58
N LEU A 127 2.35 -12.38 -8.43
CA LEU A 127 2.12 -13.81 -8.29
C LEU A 127 2.78 -14.37 -7.01
N PHE A 128 4.01 -13.95 -6.69
CA PHE A 128 4.65 -14.31 -5.41
C PHE A 128 3.84 -13.79 -4.22
N LEU A 129 3.37 -12.54 -4.24
CA LEU A 129 2.54 -11.98 -3.19
C LEU A 129 1.21 -12.74 -3.04
N ALA A 130 0.54 -13.05 -4.16
CA ALA A 130 -0.69 -13.84 -4.15
C ALA A 130 -0.45 -15.26 -3.60
N GLY A 131 0.61 -15.91 -4.05
CA GLY A 131 1.00 -17.25 -3.56
C GLY A 131 1.24 -17.28 -2.06
N MET A 132 1.99 -16.29 -1.52
CA MET A 132 2.20 -16.17 -0.08
C MET A 132 0.89 -15.95 0.68
N ARG A 133 0.00 -15.08 0.20
CA ARG A 133 -1.30 -14.84 0.83
C ARG A 133 -2.19 -16.08 0.75
N PHE A 134 -2.21 -16.77 -0.38
CA PHE A 134 -2.94 -18.05 -0.53
C PHE A 134 -2.43 -19.10 0.48
N PHE A 135 -1.12 -19.22 0.61
CA PHE A 135 -0.50 -20.12 1.57
C PHE A 135 -0.89 -19.79 3.02
N LEU A 136 -0.92 -18.49 3.38
CA LEU A 136 -1.37 -18.02 4.69
C LEU A 136 -2.86 -18.29 4.93
N VAL A 137 -3.72 -18.09 3.93
CA VAL A 137 -5.15 -18.36 4.00
C VAL A 137 -5.42 -19.86 4.25
N ARG A 138 -4.68 -20.74 3.56
CA ARG A 138 -4.82 -22.20 3.70
C ARG A 138 -4.37 -22.70 5.07
N HIS A 139 -3.39 -22.03 5.69
CA HIS A 139 -2.86 -22.37 7.00
C HIS A 139 -3.48 -21.47 8.08
N LYS A 140 -4.75 -21.74 8.44
CA LYS A 140 -5.49 -20.99 9.46
C LYS A 140 -4.71 -20.90 10.77
N PRO A 141 -4.66 -19.73 11.42
CA PRO A 141 -4.05 -19.57 12.74
C PRO A 141 -4.78 -20.44 13.77
N GLY A 142 -4.01 -20.99 14.71
CA GLY A 142 -4.56 -21.81 15.81
C GLY A 142 -4.40 -23.33 15.66
N ARG A 143 -3.73 -23.82 14.60
CA ARG A 143 -3.40 -25.25 14.44
C ARG A 143 -2.14 -25.73 15.16
N GLY A 144 -1.54 -24.88 15.98
CA GLY A 144 -0.33 -25.17 16.73
C GLY A 144 0.84 -24.27 16.34
N LEU A 145 1.57 -23.79 17.36
CA LEU A 145 2.68 -22.83 17.21
C LEU A 145 3.77 -23.35 16.26
N ARG A 146 4.06 -24.64 16.28
CA ARG A 146 5.07 -25.29 15.41
C ARG A 146 4.70 -25.17 13.93
N GLN A 147 3.42 -25.37 13.61
CA GLN A 147 2.94 -25.25 12.23
C GLN A 147 2.96 -23.80 11.76
N GLU A 148 2.52 -22.85 12.58
CA GLU A 148 2.57 -21.42 12.27
C GLU A 148 3.99 -20.91 12.03
N LEU A 149 4.97 -21.40 12.81
CA LEU A 149 6.39 -21.05 12.63
C LEU A 149 6.98 -21.62 11.33
N ARG A 150 6.56 -22.83 10.92
CA ARG A 150 6.96 -23.38 9.61
C ARG A 150 6.41 -22.51 8.47
N VAL A 151 5.13 -22.12 8.54
CA VAL A 151 4.51 -21.22 7.56
C VAL A 151 5.26 -19.90 7.50
N TYR A 152 5.60 -19.30 8.65
CA TYR A 152 6.37 -18.07 8.74
C TYR A 152 7.75 -18.20 8.09
N ARG A 153 8.46 -19.34 8.31
CA ARG A 153 9.74 -19.64 7.67
C ARG A 153 9.62 -19.79 6.17
N THR A 154 8.59 -20.51 5.70
CA THR A 154 8.34 -20.67 4.25
C THR A 154 8.08 -19.34 3.58
N CYS A 155 7.30 -18.44 4.20
CA CYS A 155 7.12 -17.09 3.69
C CYS A 155 8.47 -16.32 3.57
N GLY A 156 9.36 -16.46 4.55
CA GLY A 156 10.71 -15.89 4.47
C GLY A 156 11.53 -16.40 3.27
N ILE A 157 11.45 -17.70 2.99
CA ILE A 157 12.13 -18.30 1.82
C ILE A 157 11.53 -17.76 0.51
N VAL A 158 10.19 -17.69 0.44
CA VAL A 158 9.51 -17.14 -0.75
C VAL A 158 9.85 -15.65 -0.97
N PHE A 159 10.08 -14.89 0.11
CA PHE A 159 10.56 -13.51 0.01
C PHE A 159 11.94 -13.40 -0.66
N LEU A 160 12.85 -14.35 -0.41
CA LEU A 160 14.13 -14.38 -1.13
C LEU A 160 13.93 -14.65 -2.62
N GLY A 161 13.02 -15.58 -2.99
CA GLY A 161 12.66 -15.80 -4.40
C GLY A 161 12.01 -14.57 -5.04
N MET A 162 11.12 -13.89 -4.32
CA MET A 162 10.47 -12.65 -4.77
C MET A 162 11.49 -11.53 -5.01
N ASN A 163 12.56 -11.48 -4.20
CA ASN A 163 13.60 -10.48 -4.39
C ASN A 163 14.27 -10.58 -5.75
N LEU A 164 14.35 -11.77 -6.35
CA LEU A 164 14.83 -11.94 -7.73
C LEU A 164 13.90 -11.23 -8.72
N ALA A 165 12.58 -11.33 -8.56
CA ALA A 165 11.62 -10.61 -9.40
C ALA A 165 11.78 -9.09 -9.28
N ILE A 166 12.01 -8.59 -8.05
CA ILE A 166 12.29 -7.16 -7.79
C ILE A 166 13.60 -6.74 -8.46
N ALA A 167 14.66 -7.54 -8.34
CA ALA A 167 15.94 -7.24 -8.97
C ALA A 167 15.81 -7.16 -10.51
N LEU A 168 15.06 -8.07 -11.13
CA LEU A 168 14.75 -8.01 -12.55
C LEU A 168 13.95 -6.74 -12.89
N MET A 169 12.98 -6.38 -12.06
CA MET A 169 12.18 -5.15 -12.23
C MET A 169 13.07 -3.91 -12.20
N ILE A 170 13.98 -3.81 -11.23
CA ILE A 170 14.95 -2.70 -11.11
C ILE A 170 15.87 -2.67 -12.33
N PHE A 171 16.37 -3.84 -12.75
CA PHE A 171 17.21 -3.95 -13.92
C PHE A 171 16.53 -3.40 -15.18
N PHE A 172 15.27 -3.77 -15.43
CA PHE A 172 14.52 -3.25 -16.56
C PHE A 172 14.21 -1.76 -16.44
N MET A 173 13.95 -1.23 -15.23
CA MET A 173 13.79 0.21 -15.01
C MET A 173 15.04 1.01 -15.36
N VAL A 174 16.20 0.52 -14.92
CA VAL A 174 17.47 1.24 -15.04
C VAL A 174 18.00 1.17 -16.47
N PHE A 175 17.98 -0.01 -17.11
CA PHE A 175 18.67 -0.23 -18.39
C PHE A 175 17.76 -0.06 -19.60
N TRP A 176 16.49 -0.43 -19.52
CA TRP A 176 15.61 -0.41 -20.70
C TRP A 176 14.76 0.85 -20.82
N ASN A 177 14.77 1.70 -19.81
CA ASN A 177 14.07 3.01 -19.79
C ASN A 177 12.60 2.97 -20.29
N ARG A 178 11.95 1.81 -20.21
CA ARG A 178 10.55 1.62 -20.63
C ARG A 178 9.65 1.81 -19.43
N THR A 179 9.45 3.06 -19.08
CA THR A 179 8.41 3.47 -18.14
C THR A 179 7.24 4.02 -18.94
N PHE A 180 6.02 3.65 -18.56
CA PHE A 180 4.83 4.20 -19.20
C PHE A 180 4.65 5.64 -18.75
N LEU A 181 4.49 6.53 -19.71
CA LEU A 181 4.02 7.88 -19.46
C LEU A 181 2.59 7.78 -18.93
N HIS A 182 2.42 8.03 -17.66
CA HIS A 182 1.10 8.18 -17.06
C HIS A 182 0.71 9.64 -17.15
N HIS A 183 -0.59 9.88 -17.33
CA HIS A 183 -1.12 11.23 -17.24
C HIS A 183 -0.84 11.78 -15.81
N GLU A 184 -0.49 13.04 -15.67
CA GLU A 184 -0.10 13.67 -14.40
C GLU A 184 -1.09 13.40 -13.27
N ILE A 185 -2.39 13.49 -13.57
CA ILE A 185 -3.48 13.20 -12.60
C ILE A 185 -3.39 11.76 -12.08
N THR A 186 -3.10 10.80 -12.96
CA THR A 186 -2.96 9.39 -12.57
C THR A 186 -1.75 9.20 -11.65
N THR A 187 -0.66 9.91 -11.93
CA THR A 187 0.56 9.90 -11.10
C THR A 187 0.30 10.47 -9.70
N ILE A 188 -0.45 11.58 -9.60
CA ILE A 188 -0.84 12.18 -8.31
C ILE A 188 -1.76 11.24 -7.52
N ALA A 189 -2.74 10.60 -8.17
CA ALA A 189 -3.62 9.63 -7.53
C ALA A 189 -2.86 8.40 -7.05
N LEU A 190 -1.91 7.91 -7.85
CA LEU A 190 -1.01 6.80 -7.47
C LEU A 190 -0.13 7.18 -6.27
N ALA A 191 0.37 8.41 -6.21
CA ALA A 191 1.13 8.92 -5.08
C ALA A 191 0.29 8.89 -3.79
N ALA A 192 -0.91 9.46 -3.81
CA ALA A 192 -1.82 9.47 -2.67
C ALA A 192 -2.13 8.05 -2.17
N TYR A 193 -2.44 7.12 -3.09
CA TYR A 193 -2.66 5.72 -2.76
C TYR A 193 -1.42 5.06 -2.14
N THR A 194 -0.25 5.27 -2.71
CA THR A 194 1.01 4.68 -2.25
C THR A 194 1.36 5.15 -0.84
N PHE A 195 1.27 6.45 -0.56
CA PHE A 195 1.51 6.99 0.78
C PHE A 195 0.48 6.50 1.80
N ALA A 196 -0.80 6.43 1.44
CA ALA A 196 -1.85 5.88 2.30
C ALA A 196 -1.58 4.39 2.61
N SER A 197 -1.23 3.58 1.61
CA SER A 197 -0.95 2.15 1.77
C SER A 197 0.29 1.90 2.61
N LEU A 198 1.36 2.69 2.44
CA LEU A 198 2.57 2.64 3.24
C LEU A 198 2.29 2.99 4.70
N THR A 199 1.59 4.11 4.92
CA THR A 199 1.21 4.54 6.28
C THR A 199 0.41 3.44 6.98
N MET A 200 -0.57 2.85 6.32
CA MET A 200 -1.35 1.75 6.87
C MET A 200 -0.51 0.49 7.12
N ALA A 201 0.44 0.17 6.25
CA ALA A 201 1.33 -0.97 6.43
C ALA A 201 2.25 -0.77 7.66
N ILE A 202 2.82 0.42 7.83
CA ILE A 202 3.66 0.77 8.98
C ILE A 202 2.84 0.78 10.27
N LEU A 203 1.67 1.41 10.29
CA LEU A 203 0.79 1.45 11.46
C LEU A 203 0.38 0.04 11.90
N ASN A 204 0.05 -0.85 10.94
CA ASN A 204 -0.28 -2.24 11.24
C ASN A 204 0.93 -3.03 11.77
N LEU A 205 2.15 -2.69 11.32
CA LEU A 205 3.36 -3.33 11.82
C LEU A 205 3.67 -2.90 13.27
N VAL A 206 3.50 -1.61 13.57
CA VAL A 206 3.82 -1.03 14.90
C VAL A 206 2.77 -1.39 15.95
N ARG A 207 1.49 -1.31 15.59
CA ARG A 207 0.36 -1.46 16.52
C ARG A 207 0.28 -2.85 17.19
N ASP A 208 0.66 -3.89 16.48
CA ASP A 208 0.47 -5.29 16.94
C ASP A 208 1.79 -5.99 17.35
N ARG A 209 2.76 -5.27 17.86
CA ARG A 209 4.03 -5.85 18.33
C ARG A 209 3.87 -6.81 19.52
N THR A 210 2.81 -6.65 20.30
CA THR A 210 2.55 -7.41 21.52
C THR A 210 1.58 -8.57 21.26
N GLY A 211 2.07 -9.74 20.89
CA GLY A 211 1.33 -11.01 21.02
C GLY A 211 0.63 -11.56 19.77
N GLY A 212 0.94 -11.07 18.57
CA GLY A 212 0.36 -11.61 17.33
C GLY A 212 0.89 -12.99 16.95
N SER A 213 0.03 -13.85 16.35
CA SER A 213 0.45 -15.14 15.79
C SER A 213 1.52 -14.96 14.70
N PRO A 214 2.42 -15.94 14.47
CA PRO A 214 3.40 -15.91 13.39
C PRO A 214 2.77 -15.67 12.00
N VAL A 215 1.56 -16.19 11.77
CA VAL A 215 0.78 -15.97 10.54
C VAL A 215 0.39 -14.50 10.38
N ALA A 216 -0.05 -13.84 11.46
CA ALA A 216 -0.37 -12.42 11.43
C ALA A 216 0.87 -11.56 11.16
N SER A 217 2.01 -11.93 11.74
CA SER A 217 3.30 -11.29 11.48
C SER A 217 3.70 -11.42 10.01
N ALA A 218 3.59 -12.62 9.42
CA ALA A 218 3.85 -12.84 7.99
C ALA A 218 2.96 -11.96 7.10
N SER A 219 1.65 -11.89 7.39
CA SER A 219 0.71 -11.06 6.62
C SER A 219 1.10 -9.57 6.61
N ARG A 220 1.54 -9.05 7.75
CA ARG A 220 2.01 -7.67 7.88
C ARG A 220 3.29 -7.41 7.10
N THR A 221 4.24 -8.34 7.18
CA THR A 221 5.49 -8.27 6.42
C THR A 221 5.23 -8.27 4.92
N ILE A 222 4.29 -9.10 4.43
CA ILE A 222 3.85 -9.10 3.02
C ILE A 222 3.27 -7.75 2.62
N SER A 223 2.43 -7.15 3.47
CA SER A 223 1.83 -5.83 3.18
C SER A 223 2.88 -4.72 3.16
N LEU A 224 3.88 -4.79 4.04
CA LEU A 224 4.99 -3.83 4.06
C LEU A 224 5.87 -3.97 2.82
N ALA A 225 6.22 -5.19 2.41
CA ALA A 225 6.97 -5.43 1.18
C ALA A 225 6.23 -4.91 -0.06
N ALA A 226 4.91 -5.15 -0.13
CA ALA A 226 4.07 -4.62 -1.20
C ALA A 226 4.09 -3.08 -1.24
N ALA A 227 4.02 -2.43 -0.08
CA ALA A 227 4.09 -0.97 0.02
C ALA A 227 5.46 -0.42 -0.39
N CYS A 228 6.57 -1.07 -0.03
CA CYS A 228 7.92 -0.68 -0.46
C CYS A 228 8.07 -0.72 -1.99
N VAL A 229 7.55 -1.77 -2.64
CA VAL A 229 7.61 -1.86 -4.11
C VAL A 229 6.67 -0.84 -4.77
N SER A 230 5.55 -0.50 -4.13
CA SER A 230 4.68 0.59 -4.62
C SER A 230 5.39 1.95 -4.60
N ILE A 231 6.29 2.20 -3.64
CA ILE A 231 7.14 3.41 -3.63
C ILE A 231 8.08 3.41 -4.83
N LEU A 232 8.73 2.28 -5.13
CA LEU A 232 9.64 2.18 -6.26
C LEU A 232 8.93 2.41 -7.60
N THR A 233 7.73 1.85 -7.76
CA THR A 233 6.91 2.09 -8.96
C THR A 233 6.45 3.54 -9.04
N LEU A 234 6.07 4.16 -7.93
CA LEU A 234 5.72 5.57 -7.87
C LEU A 234 6.91 6.47 -8.23
N GLU A 235 8.09 6.22 -7.64
CA GLU A 235 9.31 6.95 -7.95
C GLU A 235 9.63 6.88 -9.44
N SER A 236 9.59 5.68 -10.02
CA SER A 236 9.80 5.48 -11.46
C SER A 236 8.79 6.26 -12.30
N THR A 237 7.52 6.26 -11.90
CA THR A 237 6.46 7.01 -12.59
C THR A 237 6.65 8.51 -12.46
N MET A 238 6.99 9.01 -11.27
CA MET A 238 7.25 10.43 -11.04
C MET A 238 8.46 10.93 -11.85
N LEU A 239 9.56 10.17 -11.85
CA LEU A 239 10.75 10.52 -12.64
C LEU A 239 10.48 10.51 -14.14
N THR A 240 9.51 9.74 -14.62
CA THR A 240 9.11 9.71 -16.03
C THR A 240 8.18 10.84 -16.40
N THR A 241 7.21 11.13 -15.53
CA THR A 241 6.14 12.11 -15.81
C THR A 241 6.62 13.55 -15.59
N PHE A 242 7.39 13.78 -14.52
CA PHE A 242 7.81 15.13 -14.12
C PHE A 242 9.31 15.40 -14.34
N GLY A 243 10.14 14.35 -14.57
CA GLY A 243 11.58 14.50 -14.76
C GLY A 243 11.96 15.18 -16.08
N GLY A 244 11.06 15.21 -17.06
CA GLY A 244 11.20 15.93 -18.33
C GLY A 244 12.54 15.77 -19.02
N GLU A 245 12.87 16.72 -19.90
CA GLU A 245 14.17 16.83 -20.59
C GLU A 245 15.28 17.41 -19.68
N THR A 246 14.92 17.89 -18.49
CA THR A 246 15.85 18.56 -17.57
C THR A 246 16.68 17.59 -16.71
N MET A 247 16.24 16.35 -16.55
CA MET A 247 16.95 15.37 -15.74
C MET A 247 17.87 14.48 -16.59
N ASP A 248 19.17 14.52 -16.29
CA ASP A 248 20.15 13.66 -16.94
C ASP A 248 19.83 12.17 -16.73
N LEU A 249 20.00 11.39 -17.81
CA LEU A 249 19.75 9.94 -17.80
C LEU A 249 20.58 9.21 -16.73
N PHE A 250 21.79 9.68 -16.46
CA PHE A 250 22.65 9.11 -15.44
C PHE A 250 22.05 9.31 -14.03
N THR A 251 21.63 10.52 -13.71
CA THR A 251 20.99 10.86 -12.43
C THR A 251 19.71 10.05 -12.19
N ARG A 252 18.88 9.92 -13.23
CA ARG A 252 17.66 9.09 -13.16
C ARG A 252 17.98 7.62 -12.88
N ARG A 253 18.94 7.05 -13.59
CA ARG A 253 19.37 5.66 -13.37
C ARG A 253 19.97 5.45 -11.99
N LEU A 254 20.75 6.40 -11.50
CA LEU A 254 21.36 6.35 -10.18
C LEU A 254 20.28 6.38 -9.07
N LEU A 255 19.27 7.25 -9.17
CA LEU A 255 18.17 7.32 -8.23
C LEU A 255 17.39 5.99 -8.17
N LEU A 256 16.96 5.48 -9.33
CA LEU A 256 16.23 4.20 -9.41
C LEU A 256 17.06 3.00 -8.95
N ALA A 257 18.34 2.98 -9.21
CA ALA A 257 19.22 1.90 -8.76
C ALA A 257 19.47 1.97 -7.25
N SER A 258 19.66 3.17 -6.69
CA SER A 258 19.90 3.35 -5.26
C SER A 258 18.64 3.04 -4.42
N SER A 259 17.49 3.57 -4.79
CA SER A 259 16.23 3.32 -4.10
C SER A 259 15.78 1.86 -4.24
N GLY A 260 15.87 1.31 -5.46
CA GLY A 260 15.58 -0.09 -5.72
C GLY A 260 16.52 -1.04 -4.97
N GLY A 261 17.82 -0.72 -4.94
CA GLY A 261 18.82 -1.45 -4.17
C GLY A 261 18.53 -1.43 -2.67
N ALA A 262 18.18 -0.26 -2.12
CA ALA A 262 17.81 -0.11 -0.71
C ALA A 262 16.56 -0.94 -0.35
N ILE A 263 15.52 -0.93 -1.20
CA ILE A 263 14.30 -1.73 -1.02
C ILE A 263 14.62 -3.22 -1.10
N SER A 264 15.44 -3.65 -2.07
CA SER A 264 15.88 -5.04 -2.21
C SER A 264 16.61 -5.52 -0.96
N LEU A 265 17.59 -4.75 -0.45
CA LEU A 265 18.32 -5.05 0.79
C LEU A 265 17.38 -5.13 2.00
N PHE A 266 16.42 -4.22 2.09
CA PHE A 266 15.41 -4.23 3.16
C PHE A 266 14.56 -5.50 3.14
N ILE A 267 14.11 -5.94 1.96
CA ILE A 267 13.33 -7.18 1.78
C ILE A 267 14.17 -8.41 2.13
N ILE A 268 15.44 -8.45 1.73
CA ILE A 268 16.37 -9.53 2.12
C ILE A 268 16.54 -9.57 3.64
N ALA A 269 16.76 -8.41 4.27
CA ALA A 269 16.89 -8.33 5.72
C ALA A 269 15.66 -8.86 6.45
N MET A 270 14.45 -8.49 5.99
CA MET A 270 13.18 -9.01 6.51
C MET A 270 13.07 -10.53 6.32
N ALA A 271 13.43 -11.05 5.14
CA ALA A 271 13.38 -12.48 4.84
C ALA A 271 14.33 -13.27 5.77
N VAL A 272 15.56 -12.80 5.91
CA VAL A 272 16.57 -13.42 6.80
C VAL A 272 16.11 -13.37 8.26
N TYR A 273 15.54 -12.26 8.70
CA TYR A 273 14.98 -12.13 10.04
C TYR A 273 13.85 -13.17 10.29
N MET A 274 12.91 -13.29 9.35
CA MET A 274 11.82 -14.28 9.42
C MET A 274 12.36 -15.71 9.52
N ILE A 275 13.33 -16.07 8.69
CA ILE A 275 13.93 -17.41 8.67
C ILE A 275 14.68 -17.68 9.98
N ARG A 276 15.52 -16.76 10.43
CA ARG A 276 16.31 -16.93 11.67
C ARG A 276 15.42 -17.03 12.90
N GLN A 277 14.44 -16.13 13.04
CA GLN A 277 13.52 -16.10 14.17
C GLN A 277 12.67 -17.37 14.24
N SER A 278 12.14 -17.84 13.10
CA SER A 278 11.33 -19.06 13.06
C SER A 278 12.18 -20.30 13.36
N THR A 279 13.39 -20.38 12.82
CA THR A 279 14.30 -21.51 13.07
C THR A 279 14.71 -21.60 14.53
N LYS A 280 15.01 -20.44 15.17
CA LYS A 280 15.34 -20.38 16.60
C LYS A 280 14.18 -20.90 17.45
N LYS A 281 12.96 -20.39 17.24
CA LYS A 281 11.78 -20.82 17.99
C LYS A 281 11.41 -22.28 17.75
N LEU A 282 11.59 -22.79 16.53
CA LEU A 282 11.35 -24.21 16.22
C LEU A 282 12.35 -25.12 16.95
N LYS A 283 13.62 -24.73 17.08
CA LYS A 283 14.63 -25.46 17.86
C LYS A 283 14.28 -25.46 19.36
N GLU A 284 13.86 -24.32 19.90
CA GLU A 284 13.43 -24.19 21.30
C GLU A 284 12.25 -25.12 21.64
N ILE A 285 11.27 -25.24 20.72
CA ILE A 285 10.13 -26.16 20.88
C ILE A 285 10.59 -27.61 20.83
N ALA A 286 11.50 -27.98 19.91
CA ALA A 286 12.02 -29.34 19.80
C ALA A 286 12.76 -29.75 21.07
N ILE A 287 13.63 -28.89 21.62
CA ILE A 287 14.37 -29.18 22.87
C ILE A 287 13.41 -29.33 24.05
N ARG A 288 12.32 -28.54 24.13
CA ARG A 288 11.30 -28.68 25.20
C ARG A 288 10.52 -30.00 25.10
N GLU A 289 10.24 -30.47 23.88
CA GLU A 289 9.56 -31.76 23.67
C GLU A 289 10.47 -32.93 24.03
N GLU A 290 11.77 -32.78 23.82
CA GLU A 290 12.78 -33.83 24.11
C GLU A 290 13.14 -33.94 25.61
N ASN A 291 13.01 -32.80 26.37
CA ASN A 291 13.24 -32.76 27.81
C ASN A 291 12.00 -32.26 28.59
N PRO A 292 10.93 -33.07 28.68
CA PRO A 292 9.69 -32.70 29.39
C PRO A 292 9.84 -32.58 30.90
N HIS A 293 10.92 -33.12 31.50
CA HIS A 293 11.20 -33.16 32.94
C HIS A 293 12.36 -32.26 33.40
N GLY A 294 12.89 -31.41 32.54
CA GLY A 294 13.92 -30.44 32.86
C GLY A 294 13.33 -29.17 33.49
N LYS A 295 12.91 -29.22 34.77
CA LYS A 295 12.70 -28.13 35.70
C LYS A 295 13.62 -28.30 36.87
#